data_b8c2ceeef003405b3a864b31535154f0
#
_entry.id   b8c2ceeef003405b3a864b31535154f0
#
_cell.length_a   1.000
_cell.length_b   1.000
_cell.length_c   1.000
_cell.angle_alpha   90.00
_cell.angle_beta   90.00
_cell.angle_gamma   90.00
#
_symmetry.space_group_name_H-M   'P 1'
#
loop_
_entity.id
_entity.type
_entity.pdbx_description
1 polymer ?
#
loop_
_entity_poly.entity_id
_entity_poly.type
_entity_poly.pdbx_seq_one_letter_code
_entity_poly.pdbx_strand_id
1 'polypeptide(L)'
;MTKHKRLILGAMAIVLLSAASCKRQSGEKKFHPSPLAGGLYSGQSLQTAERKLDMMAGDFDVLVDRTPLPSDTRPPYRLLVISRKNSRIDGQPGELVLTFFNDRLMTSQFYTDDVTAARTAVETGDKLSLADGEAHIEPSTRVWVGKDENGRSYIGWIDKSLQAEQDAWIKQYGD
;
A
#
# COMPACT_ATOMS: atom_id res chain seq x y z
N MET A 1 11.47 -72.88 54.31
CA MET A 1 10.99 -72.67 52.93
C MET A 1 10.62 -71.19 52.79
N THR A 2 11.53 -70.38 52.32
CA THR A 2 11.36 -68.89 52.23
C THR A 2 11.64 -68.49 50.79
N LYS A 3 10.60 -68.04 50.11
CA LYS A 3 10.66 -67.58 48.73
C LYS A 3 11.07 -66.09 48.67
N HIS A 4 12.27 -65.80 48.11
CA HIS A 4 12.70 -64.45 47.82
C HIS A 4 12.00 -63.92 46.58
N LYS A 5 11.22 -62.86 46.73
CA LYS A 5 10.72 -62.03 45.59
C LYS A 5 11.76 -60.97 45.23
N ARG A 6 12.32 -61.05 44.01
CA ARG A 6 13.19 -60.04 43.47
C ARG A 6 12.30 -58.93 42.89
N LEU A 7 12.45 -57.74 43.41
CA LEU A 7 11.86 -56.50 42.91
C LEU A 7 12.80 -55.95 41.79
N ILE A 8 12.28 -55.88 40.57
CA ILE A 8 12.98 -55.22 39.45
C ILE A 8 12.50 -53.80 39.42
N LEU A 9 13.36 -52.86 39.83
CA LEU A 9 13.15 -51.41 39.61
C LEU A 9 13.48 -51.10 38.14
N GLY A 10 12.46 -50.83 37.35
CA GLY A 10 12.63 -50.24 36.01
C GLY A 10 12.86 -48.75 36.13
N ALA A 11 14.08 -48.29 35.80
CA ALA A 11 14.37 -46.88 35.66
C ALA A 11 13.77 -46.33 34.36
N MET A 12 12.74 -45.52 34.50
CA MET A 12 12.10 -44.84 33.39
C MET A 12 12.87 -43.53 33.11
N ALA A 13 13.73 -43.56 32.11
CA ALA A 13 14.44 -42.35 31.64
C ALA A 13 13.45 -41.45 30.89
N ILE A 14 13.06 -40.34 31.52
CA ILE A 14 12.29 -39.27 30.89
C ILE A 14 13.25 -38.43 30.07
N VAL A 15 13.22 -38.62 28.74
CA VAL A 15 13.91 -37.75 27.78
C VAL A 15 13.06 -36.47 27.62
N LEU A 16 13.45 -35.40 28.30
CA LEU A 16 12.92 -34.07 28.08
C LEU A 16 13.43 -33.53 26.74
N LEU A 17 12.65 -33.69 25.68
CA LEU A 17 12.86 -32.96 24.43
C LEU A 17 12.50 -31.49 24.68
N SER A 18 13.50 -30.68 24.96
CA SER A 18 13.39 -29.22 24.92
C SER A 18 13.20 -28.78 23.48
N ALA A 19 11.94 -28.63 23.04
CA ALA A 19 11.58 -27.93 21.82
C ALA A 19 12.00 -26.45 21.96
N ALA A 20 13.18 -26.13 21.46
CA ALA A 20 13.58 -24.74 21.26
C ALA A 20 12.64 -24.12 20.25
N SER A 21 11.53 -23.52 20.74
CA SER A 21 10.68 -22.64 19.96
C SER A 21 11.52 -21.43 19.53
N CYS A 22 12.14 -21.50 18.36
CA CYS A 22 12.60 -20.31 17.66
C CYS A 22 11.36 -19.44 17.38
N LYS A 23 10.98 -18.59 18.33
CA LYS A 23 10.15 -17.43 18.05
C LYS A 23 10.95 -16.54 17.10
N ARG A 24 10.80 -16.75 15.79
CA ARG A 24 11.03 -15.68 14.81
C ARG A 24 10.08 -14.56 15.20
N GLN A 25 10.55 -13.62 15.99
CA GLN A 25 9.96 -12.29 16.03
C GLN A 25 10.25 -11.66 14.67
N SER A 26 9.42 -12.00 13.67
CA SER A 26 9.20 -11.11 12.55
C SER A 26 8.52 -9.89 13.16
N GLY A 27 9.32 -8.88 13.47
CA GLY A 27 8.77 -7.57 13.81
C GLY A 27 8.01 -7.09 12.58
N GLU A 28 6.72 -7.41 12.51
CA GLU A 28 5.83 -6.82 11.54
C GLU A 28 5.94 -5.31 11.73
N LYS A 29 6.63 -4.64 10.79
CA LYS A 29 6.64 -3.19 10.76
C LYS A 29 5.19 -2.76 10.66
N LYS A 30 4.69 -2.17 11.74
CA LYS A 30 3.31 -1.68 11.79
C LYS A 30 3.14 -0.68 10.64
N PHE A 31 2.24 -0.98 9.71
CA PHE A 31 1.92 -0.08 8.62
C PHE A 31 1.27 1.19 9.19
N HIS A 32 1.80 2.34 8.79
CA HIS A 32 1.28 3.65 9.19
C HIS A 32 0.73 4.34 7.94
N PRO A 33 -0.61 4.53 7.85
CA PRO A 33 -1.21 5.22 6.73
C PRO A 33 -0.65 6.63 6.55
N SER A 34 -0.34 7.00 5.33
CA SER A 34 0.21 8.30 4.96
C SER A 34 -0.81 9.10 4.15
N PRO A 35 -0.87 10.44 4.28
CA PRO A 35 -1.78 11.30 3.53
C PRO A 35 -1.54 11.18 2.02
N LEU A 36 -2.65 11.17 1.25
CA LEU A 36 -2.68 11.25 -0.20
C LEU A 36 -3.67 12.34 -0.63
N ALA A 37 -3.81 12.57 -1.95
CA ALA A 37 -4.70 13.60 -2.49
C ALA A 37 -6.15 13.48 -1.99
N GLY A 38 -6.84 14.61 -1.85
CA GLY A 38 -8.28 14.64 -1.55
C GLY A 38 -8.65 14.09 -0.17
N GLY A 39 -7.74 14.16 0.79
CA GLY A 39 -7.94 13.64 2.14
C GLY A 39 -7.96 12.12 2.21
N LEU A 40 -7.54 11.41 1.16
CA LEU A 40 -7.31 9.97 1.18
C LEU A 40 -6.07 9.63 2.01
N TYR A 41 -5.96 8.36 2.38
CA TYR A 41 -4.78 7.82 3.06
C TYR A 41 -4.34 6.52 2.39
N SER A 42 -3.04 6.28 2.37
CA SER A 42 -2.49 5.01 1.91
C SER A 42 -3.03 3.83 2.73
N GLY A 43 -3.02 2.64 2.14
CA GLY A 43 -3.55 1.43 2.76
C GLY A 43 -5.09 1.31 2.78
N GLN A 44 -5.82 2.34 2.41
CA GLN A 44 -7.29 2.27 2.30
C GLN A 44 -7.70 1.34 1.16
N SER A 45 -8.81 0.62 1.35
CA SER A 45 -9.44 -0.16 0.27
C SER A 45 -10.18 0.74 -0.72
N LEU A 46 -10.47 0.22 -1.93
CA LEU A 46 -11.30 0.90 -2.92
C LEU A 46 -12.63 1.35 -2.30
N GLN A 47 -13.35 0.48 -1.62
CA GLN A 47 -14.63 0.82 -0.98
C GLN A 47 -14.50 1.99 0.03
N THR A 48 -13.37 2.09 0.73
CA THR A 48 -13.14 3.20 1.66
C THR A 48 -12.87 4.49 0.90
N ALA A 49 -12.10 4.42 -0.20
CA ALA A 49 -11.85 5.57 -1.07
C ALA A 49 -13.14 6.07 -1.74
N GLU A 50 -13.97 5.16 -2.26
CA GLU A 50 -15.28 5.47 -2.84
C GLU A 50 -16.16 6.27 -1.87
N ARG A 51 -16.32 5.76 -0.64
CA ARG A 51 -17.12 6.45 0.39
C ARG A 51 -16.56 7.83 0.72
N LYS A 52 -15.23 7.98 0.76
CA LYS A 52 -14.59 9.23 1.14
C LYS A 52 -14.68 10.29 0.03
N LEU A 53 -14.68 9.86 -1.22
CA LEU A 53 -14.82 10.72 -2.39
C LEU A 53 -16.27 10.86 -2.86
N ASP A 54 -17.23 10.30 -2.11
CA ASP A 54 -18.65 10.26 -2.50
C ASP A 54 -18.83 9.73 -3.92
N MET A 55 -18.22 8.58 -4.19
CA MET A 55 -18.28 7.89 -5.49
C MET A 55 -19.28 6.76 -5.44
N MET A 56 -20.06 6.61 -6.51
CA MET A 56 -20.89 5.44 -6.74
C MET A 56 -20.22 4.47 -7.72
N ALA A 57 -20.70 3.23 -7.76
CA ALA A 57 -20.30 2.29 -8.80
C ALA A 57 -20.62 2.88 -10.19
N GLY A 58 -19.59 3.01 -11.04
CA GLY A 58 -19.71 3.63 -12.37
C GLY A 58 -19.22 5.09 -12.43
N ASP A 59 -18.87 5.72 -11.31
CA ASP A 59 -18.30 7.08 -11.32
C ASP A 59 -16.82 7.10 -11.70
N PHE A 60 -16.23 5.96 -11.99
CA PHE A 60 -14.83 5.82 -12.37
C PHE A 60 -14.64 4.83 -13.52
N ASP A 61 -13.61 5.07 -14.31
CA ASP A 61 -13.13 4.17 -15.35
C ASP A 61 -12.04 3.26 -14.75
N VAL A 62 -12.09 1.95 -15.03
CA VAL A 62 -10.99 1.03 -14.70
C VAL A 62 -9.95 1.09 -15.82
N LEU A 63 -8.75 1.59 -15.52
CA LEU A 63 -7.65 1.71 -16.47
C LEU A 63 -6.80 0.44 -16.52
N VAL A 64 -6.57 -0.17 -15.34
CA VAL A 64 -5.80 -1.42 -15.19
C VAL A 64 -6.47 -2.27 -14.12
N ASP A 65 -6.68 -3.55 -14.41
CA ASP A 65 -7.01 -4.58 -13.41
C ASP A 65 -6.14 -5.81 -13.69
N ARG A 66 -5.07 -5.96 -12.92
CA ARG A 66 -4.21 -7.14 -12.94
C ARG A 66 -4.50 -7.95 -11.69
N THR A 67 -5.31 -8.99 -11.86
CA THR A 67 -5.60 -9.96 -10.81
C THR A 67 -4.75 -11.21 -11.03
N PRO A 68 -4.12 -11.79 -9.98
CA PRO A 68 -3.36 -13.03 -10.10
C PRO A 68 -4.23 -14.15 -10.66
N LEU A 69 -3.66 -14.98 -11.52
CA LEU A 69 -4.34 -16.19 -11.98
C LEU A 69 -4.44 -17.19 -10.82
N PRO A 70 -5.52 -18.00 -10.74
CA PRO A 70 -5.64 -19.03 -9.71
C PRO A 70 -4.51 -20.07 -9.71
N SER A 71 -3.82 -20.24 -10.84
CA SER A 71 -2.66 -21.14 -11.00
C SER A 71 -1.34 -20.48 -10.61
N ASP A 72 -1.29 -19.20 -10.30
CA ASP A 72 -0.08 -18.51 -9.91
C ASP A 72 0.30 -18.91 -8.48
N THR A 73 1.48 -19.49 -8.31
CA THR A 73 2.02 -19.93 -7.01
C THR A 73 2.86 -18.84 -6.32
N ARG A 74 3.10 -17.73 -7.01
CA ARG A 74 3.80 -16.56 -6.44
C ARG A 74 2.91 -15.87 -5.39
N PRO A 75 3.49 -15.09 -4.47
CA PRO A 75 2.70 -14.24 -3.59
C PRO A 75 1.74 -13.34 -4.39
N PRO A 76 0.54 -13.03 -3.86
CA PRO A 76 -0.44 -12.23 -4.59
C PRO A 76 0.13 -10.90 -5.09
N TYR A 77 -0.13 -10.59 -6.37
CA TYR A 77 0.15 -9.29 -6.98
C TYR A 77 -1.10 -8.82 -7.70
N ARG A 78 -1.86 -7.99 -7.03
CA ARG A 78 -3.00 -7.32 -7.66
C ARG A 78 -2.68 -5.85 -7.87
N LEU A 79 -2.87 -5.35 -9.08
CA LEU A 79 -2.75 -3.95 -9.42
C LEU A 79 -4.07 -3.48 -10.01
N LEU A 80 -4.73 -2.56 -9.32
CA LEU A 80 -5.93 -1.90 -9.80
C LEU A 80 -5.65 -0.41 -9.96
N VAL A 81 -5.91 0.12 -11.16
CA VAL A 81 -5.82 1.56 -11.44
C VAL A 81 -7.18 2.03 -11.91
N ILE A 82 -7.71 3.03 -11.25
CA ILE A 82 -8.99 3.66 -11.61
C ILE A 82 -8.80 5.15 -11.86
N SER A 83 -9.65 5.72 -12.71
CA SER A 83 -9.69 7.15 -12.99
C SER A 83 -11.09 7.70 -12.73
N ARG A 84 -11.17 8.82 -12.03
CA ARG A 84 -12.39 9.60 -11.84
C ARG A 84 -12.23 10.96 -12.48
N LYS A 85 -12.99 11.20 -13.55
CA LYS A 85 -13.11 12.51 -14.18
C LYS A 85 -13.95 13.46 -13.31
N ASN A 86 -13.86 14.76 -13.59
CA ASN A 86 -14.62 15.80 -12.88
C ASN A 86 -14.40 15.78 -11.35
N SER A 87 -13.24 15.36 -10.91
CA SER A 87 -12.80 15.44 -9.52
C SER A 87 -12.42 16.86 -9.15
N ARG A 88 -12.44 17.16 -7.84
CA ARG A 88 -11.90 18.42 -7.31
C ARG A 88 -10.96 18.14 -6.17
N ILE A 89 -9.76 18.71 -6.23
CA ILE A 89 -8.77 18.69 -5.15
C ILE A 89 -8.45 20.15 -4.80
N ASP A 90 -8.65 20.53 -3.54
CA ASP A 90 -8.45 21.89 -3.03
C ASP A 90 -9.12 22.98 -3.91
N GLY A 91 -10.35 22.66 -4.36
CA GLY A 91 -11.14 23.54 -5.23
C GLY A 91 -10.79 23.50 -6.72
N GLN A 92 -9.64 22.93 -7.11
CA GLN A 92 -9.21 22.82 -8.50
C GLN A 92 -9.92 21.66 -9.21
N PRO A 93 -10.46 21.86 -10.42
CA PRO A 93 -11.05 20.79 -11.21
C PRO A 93 -9.99 19.93 -11.90
N GLY A 94 -10.28 18.64 -12.07
CA GLY A 94 -9.36 17.74 -12.75
C GLY A 94 -9.83 16.29 -12.79
N GLU A 95 -8.91 15.39 -13.12
CA GLU A 95 -9.08 13.95 -13.14
C GLU A 95 -8.21 13.34 -12.03
N LEU A 96 -8.81 12.51 -11.18
CA LEU A 96 -8.10 11.82 -10.11
C LEU A 96 -7.87 10.35 -10.50
N VAL A 97 -6.62 9.94 -10.57
CA VAL A 97 -6.21 8.56 -10.83
C VAL A 97 -5.71 7.95 -9.52
N LEU A 98 -6.25 6.78 -9.16
CA LEU A 98 -5.91 6.05 -7.95
C LEU A 98 -5.32 4.70 -8.32
N THR A 99 -4.19 4.34 -7.68
CA THR A 99 -3.53 3.04 -7.85
C THR A 99 -3.57 2.27 -6.55
N PHE A 100 -4.12 1.06 -6.61
CA PHE A 100 -4.17 0.12 -5.50
C PHE A 100 -3.21 -1.04 -5.76
N PHE A 101 -2.37 -1.32 -4.79
CA PHE A 101 -1.49 -2.50 -4.77
C PHE A 101 -1.97 -3.46 -3.68
N ASN A 102 -2.32 -4.68 -4.07
CA ASN A 102 -2.89 -5.70 -3.18
C ASN A 102 -4.04 -5.13 -2.32
N ASP A 103 -5.03 -4.52 -3.00
CA ASP A 103 -6.22 -3.90 -2.43
C ASP A 103 -5.97 -2.71 -1.47
N ARG A 104 -4.73 -2.20 -1.42
CA ARG A 104 -4.33 -1.05 -0.60
C ARG A 104 -4.00 0.14 -1.50
N LEU A 105 -4.64 1.27 -1.27
CA LEU A 105 -4.35 2.52 -1.98
C LEU A 105 -2.88 2.90 -1.75
N MET A 106 -2.12 2.98 -2.83
CA MET A 106 -0.69 3.28 -2.81
C MET A 106 -0.38 4.66 -3.38
N THR A 107 -1.06 5.02 -4.47
CA THR A 107 -0.77 6.25 -5.20
C THR A 107 -2.05 6.98 -5.56
N SER A 108 -2.00 8.31 -5.53
CA SER A 108 -2.98 9.19 -6.18
C SER A 108 -2.27 10.17 -7.11
N GLN A 109 -2.86 10.43 -8.27
CA GLN A 109 -2.38 11.41 -9.24
C GLN A 109 -3.54 12.30 -9.65
N PHE A 110 -3.34 13.60 -9.58
CA PHE A 110 -4.34 14.59 -9.95
C PHE A 110 -3.91 15.34 -11.20
N TYR A 111 -4.58 15.06 -12.29
CA TYR A 111 -4.39 15.71 -13.59
C TYR A 111 -5.26 16.94 -13.68
N THR A 112 -4.69 18.07 -14.06
CA THR A 112 -5.38 19.35 -14.18
C THR A 112 -4.77 20.19 -15.29
N ASP A 113 -5.60 21.03 -15.91
CA ASP A 113 -5.14 21.96 -16.95
C ASP A 113 -4.30 23.11 -16.36
N ASP A 114 -4.59 23.50 -15.11
CA ASP A 114 -3.81 24.52 -14.39
C ASP A 114 -3.02 23.89 -13.24
N VAL A 115 -1.90 23.24 -13.59
CA VAL A 115 -1.02 22.62 -12.61
C VAL A 115 -0.38 23.66 -11.66
N THR A 116 -0.25 24.91 -12.09
CA THR A 116 0.33 25.96 -11.25
C THR A 116 -0.63 26.35 -10.12
N ALA A 117 -1.91 26.57 -10.45
CA ALA A 117 -2.93 26.84 -9.44
C ALA A 117 -3.13 25.65 -8.50
N ALA A 118 -3.18 24.43 -9.04
CA ALA A 118 -3.30 23.21 -8.24
C ALA A 118 -2.09 23.02 -7.30
N ARG A 119 -0.87 23.26 -7.79
CA ARG A 119 0.34 23.23 -6.97
C ARG A 119 0.25 24.21 -5.80
N THR A 120 -0.10 25.48 -6.07
CA THR A 120 -0.25 26.49 -5.02
C THR A 120 -1.31 26.10 -3.99
N ALA A 121 -2.43 25.50 -4.43
CA ALA A 121 -3.48 25.02 -3.55
C ALA A 121 -2.98 23.88 -2.62
N VAL A 122 -2.27 22.90 -3.19
CA VAL A 122 -1.65 21.79 -2.43
C VAL A 122 -0.59 22.30 -1.45
N GLU A 123 0.32 23.18 -1.90
CA GLU A 123 1.36 23.77 -1.03
C GLU A 123 0.75 24.49 0.18
N THR A 124 -0.39 25.19 -0.05
CA THR A 124 -1.10 25.90 1.01
C THR A 124 -1.86 24.94 1.94
N GLY A 125 -2.58 23.96 1.38
CA GLY A 125 -3.40 23.01 2.11
C GLY A 125 -2.57 22.07 2.99
N ASP A 126 -1.52 21.49 2.41
CA ASP A 126 -0.64 20.52 3.07
C ASP A 126 0.54 21.19 3.80
N LYS A 127 0.69 22.52 3.71
CA LYS A 127 1.78 23.30 4.33
C LYS A 127 3.17 22.77 3.94
N LEU A 128 3.34 22.47 2.65
CA LEU A 128 4.59 21.99 2.07
C LEU A 128 5.10 22.93 0.98
N SER A 129 6.30 22.68 0.46
CA SER A 129 6.84 23.39 -0.69
C SER A 129 7.27 22.40 -1.76
N LEU A 130 6.81 22.61 -2.99
CA LEU A 130 7.20 21.87 -4.20
C LEU A 130 8.20 22.68 -5.06
N ALA A 131 8.96 23.60 -4.44
CA ALA A 131 9.89 24.49 -5.16
C ALA A 131 10.91 23.70 -6.01
N ASP A 132 11.39 22.58 -5.46
CA ASP A 132 12.35 21.69 -6.12
C ASP A 132 11.66 20.55 -6.91
N GLY A 133 10.33 20.64 -7.15
CA GLY A 133 9.55 19.66 -7.89
C GLY A 133 9.01 18.52 -7.05
N GLU A 134 9.48 18.33 -5.82
CA GLU A 134 8.97 17.31 -4.90
C GLU A 134 8.99 17.76 -3.43
N ALA A 135 8.17 17.11 -2.62
CA ALA A 135 8.12 17.28 -1.17
C ALA A 135 7.81 15.93 -0.48
N HIS A 136 7.94 15.92 0.84
CA HIS A 136 7.63 14.76 1.67
C HIS A 136 6.64 15.13 2.77
N ILE A 137 5.65 14.26 2.98
CA ILE A 137 4.69 14.33 4.09
C ILE A 137 4.89 13.08 4.95
N GLU A 138 5.07 13.28 6.24
CA GLU A 138 5.20 12.17 7.19
C GLU A 138 3.91 11.33 7.28
N PRO A 139 4.03 10.01 7.51
CA PRO A 139 5.28 9.29 7.76
C PRO A 139 6.01 8.81 6.50
N SER A 140 5.38 8.71 5.32
CA SER A 140 6.05 8.10 4.16
C SER A 140 5.56 8.59 2.79
N THR A 141 4.78 9.66 2.69
CA THR A 141 4.32 10.17 1.41
C THR A 141 5.38 11.04 0.72
N ARG A 142 5.64 10.74 -0.56
CA ARG A 142 6.29 11.67 -1.48
C ARG A 142 5.22 12.33 -2.35
N VAL A 143 5.33 13.65 -2.49
CA VAL A 143 4.51 14.48 -3.39
C VAL A 143 5.41 15.04 -4.47
N TRP A 144 4.94 15.05 -5.72
CA TRP A 144 5.73 15.62 -6.84
C TRP A 144 4.83 16.18 -7.93
N VAL A 145 5.40 17.09 -8.72
CA VAL A 145 4.80 17.54 -9.98
C VAL A 145 5.43 16.78 -11.13
N GLY A 146 4.61 16.23 -12.03
CA GLY A 146 5.07 15.43 -13.15
C GLY A 146 4.28 15.64 -14.43
N LYS A 147 4.72 14.96 -15.47
CA LYS A 147 3.99 14.79 -16.73
C LYS A 147 3.89 13.33 -17.08
N ASP A 148 2.76 12.93 -17.64
CA ASP A 148 2.60 11.58 -18.21
C ASP A 148 3.26 11.49 -19.61
N GLU A 149 3.21 10.30 -20.21
CA GLU A 149 3.74 10.04 -21.54
C GLU A 149 3.09 10.88 -22.66
N ASN A 150 1.88 11.38 -22.43
CA ASN A 150 1.14 12.26 -23.32
C ASN A 150 1.43 13.75 -23.06
N GLY A 151 2.30 14.07 -22.10
CA GLY A 151 2.65 15.42 -21.71
C GLY A 151 1.63 16.10 -20.79
N ARG A 152 0.58 15.40 -20.31
CA ARG A 152 -0.40 15.97 -19.38
C ARG A 152 0.25 16.16 -18.01
N SER A 153 0.14 17.35 -17.45
CA SER A 153 0.68 17.65 -16.12
C SER A 153 -0.19 17.09 -15.01
N TYR A 154 0.45 16.63 -13.94
CA TYR A 154 -0.22 16.14 -12.74
C TYR A 154 0.57 16.46 -11.48
N ILE A 155 -0.12 16.41 -10.34
CA ILE A 155 0.50 16.31 -9.02
C ILE A 155 0.29 14.89 -8.54
N GLY A 156 1.35 14.22 -8.08
CA GLY A 156 1.32 12.84 -7.60
C GLY A 156 1.63 12.75 -6.10
N TRP A 157 0.99 11.80 -5.44
CA TRP A 157 1.27 11.37 -4.05
C TRP A 157 1.48 9.86 -4.05
N ILE A 158 2.52 9.39 -3.40
CA ILE A 158 2.81 7.96 -3.26
C ILE A 158 3.30 7.62 -1.86
N ASP A 159 2.77 6.55 -1.31
CA ASP A 159 3.32 5.94 -0.10
C ASP A 159 4.58 5.13 -0.45
N LYS A 160 5.74 5.61 0.00
CA LYS A 160 7.04 4.98 -0.26
C LYS A 160 7.18 3.59 0.34
N SER A 161 6.44 3.29 1.41
CA SER A 161 6.48 1.96 2.04
C SER A 161 5.77 0.94 1.15
N LEU A 162 4.58 1.27 0.63
CA LEU A 162 3.86 0.41 -0.31
C LEU A 162 4.58 0.30 -1.66
N GLN A 163 5.18 1.40 -2.13
CA GLN A 163 6.03 1.36 -3.32
C GLN A 163 7.19 0.39 -3.16
N ALA A 164 7.90 0.45 -2.03
CA ALA A 164 9.01 -0.45 -1.75
C ALA A 164 8.58 -1.92 -1.66
N GLU A 165 7.37 -2.20 -1.14
CA GLU A 165 6.80 -3.55 -1.16
C GLU A 165 6.54 -4.03 -2.60
N GLN A 166 5.98 -3.17 -3.45
CA GLN A 166 5.73 -3.47 -4.86
C GLN A 166 7.04 -3.72 -5.61
N ASP A 167 8.03 -2.83 -5.44
CA ASP A 167 9.34 -2.94 -6.08
C ASP A 167 10.08 -4.23 -5.66
N ALA A 168 9.99 -4.59 -4.38
CA ALA A 168 10.57 -5.83 -3.87
C ALA A 168 9.89 -7.05 -4.49
N TRP A 169 8.56 -7.03 -4.66
CA TRP A 169 7.83 -8.10 -5.32
C TRP A 169 8.24 -8.23 -6.79
N ILE A 170 8.28 -7.10 -7.53
CA ILE A 170 8.69 -7.07 -8.94
C ILE A 170 10.12 -7.58 -9.10
N LYS A 171 11.04 -7.14 -8.23
CA LYS A 171 12.43 -7.60 -8.26
C LYS A 171 12.58 -9.11 -8.04
N GLN A 172 11.73 -9.69 -7.21
CA GLN A 172 11.84 -11.11 -6.84
C GLN A 172 11.05 -12.03 -7.77
N TYR A 173 9.93 -11.58 -8.32
CA TYR A 173 8.95 -12.41 -9.03
C TYR A 173 8.53 -11.85 -10.40
N GLY A 174 8.91 -10.62 -10.73
CA GLY A 174 8.66 -10.02 -12.04
C GLY A 174 9.52 -10.70 -13.11
N ASP A 175 8.91 -10.92 -14.28
CA ASP A 175 9.60 -11.49 -15.46
C ASP A 175 10.39 -10.41 -16.19
#